data_051db751705e2d5da80a19ed22a99c9e
#
_entry.id   051db751705e2d5da80a19ed22a99c9e
#
_cell.length_a   1.000
_cell.length_b   1.000
_cell.length_c   1.000
_cell.angle_alpha   90.00
_cell.angle_beta   90.00
_cell.angle_gamma   90.00
#
_symmetry.space_group_name_H-M   'P 1'
#
loop_
_entity.id
_entity.type
_entity.pdbx_description
1 polymer ?
#
loop_
_entity_poly.entity_id
_entity_poly.type
_entity_poly.pdbx_seq_one_letter_code
_entity_poly.pdbx_strand_id
1 'polypeptide(L)'
;MNAQSPDGAPQDERTAELAARLERVHQRIEDASRRAAREKPELIVVTKFHPAEDVRRLYSLGVREVGENRDQEASAKASELVDLEGLSWHFIGQLQSNKARSVVRYASAVHSVDRDSIATALSRAVLGERENGGRADLDVLLQVNLDPAAEEQTRRGGALPASLPALADHVAVLEGLRLRGLMAVAPLGADPRPAFEWLHRLSGELQAAHPEATLLSAGMSHDLEDAIACGATHLRIGTDVLGPRPPMG
;
A
#
# COMPACT_ATOMS: atom_id res chain seq x y z
N MET A 1 39.50 -18.80 24.66
CA MET A 1 38.17 -18.46 25.16
C MET A 1 37.41 -17.80 24.05
N ASN A 2 36.67 -18.62 23.27
CA ASN A 2 35.85 -18.12 22.14
C ASN A 2 34.48 -17.78 22.71
N ALA A 3 34.11 -16.49 22.63
CA ALA A 3 32.75 -16.03 22.87
C ALA A 3 31.92 -16.35 21.62
N GLN A 4 31.12 -17.41 21.69
CA GLN A 4 30.06 -17.70 20.76
C GLN A 4 28.88 -16.76 21.08
N SER A 5 28.45 -15.94 20.15
CA SER A 5 27.17 -15.20 20.20
C SER A 5 26.03 -16.20 20.11
N PRO A 6 24.98 -16.08 20.96
CA PRO A 6 23.83 -16.97 20.90
C PRO A 6 22.75 -16.35 20.02
N ASP A 7 22.80 -16.58 18.71
CA ASP A 7 21.64 -16.37 17.82
C ASP A 7 21.88 -17.05 16.47
N GLY A 8 21.75 -18.36 16.46
CA GLY A 8 21.88 -19.18 15.28
C GLY A 8 20.86 -20.32 15.31
N ALA A 9 19.57 -20.00 15.48
CA ALA A 9 18.56 -20.94 15.03
C ALA A 9 18.68 -21.06 13.51
N PRO A 10 18.68 -22.28 12.91
CA PRO A 10 18.76 -22.41 11.47
C PRO A 10 17.56 -21.68 10.88
N GLN A 11 17.85 -20.67 10.02
CA GLN A 11 16.81 -20.05 9.20
C GLN A 11 16.12 -21.18 8.44
N ASP A 12 14.80 -21.28 8.55
CA ASP A 12 14.07 -22.26 7.77
C ASP A 12 14.26 -21.96 6.27
N GLU A 13 14.11 -22.96 5.42
CA GLU A 13 14.31 -22.86 3.97
C GLU A 13 13.45 -21.72 3.38
N ARG A 14 12.25 -21.51 3.91
CA ARG A 14 11.34 -20.45 3.48
C ARG A 14 11.87 -19.06 3.81
N THR A 15 12.44 -18.87 4.99
CA THR A 15 13.05 -17.59 5.37
C THR A 15 14.23 -17.25 4.46
N ALA A 16 15.08 -18.23 4.14
CA ALA A 16 16.20 -18.01 3.20
C ALA A 16 15.71 -17.68 1.78
N GLU A 17 14.65 -18.34 1.31
CA GLU A 17 14.03 -18.01 0.02
C GLU A 17 13.50 -16.56 0.00
N LEU A 18 12.75 -16.18 1.04
CA LEU A 18 12.19 -14.81 1.16
C LEU A 18 13.32 -13.76 1.21
N ALA A 19 14.39 -14.01 1.97
CA ALA A 19 15.55 -13.12 2.04
C ALA A 19 16.18 -12.90 0.66
N ALA A 20 16.43 -13.99 -0.09
CA ALA A 20 17.01 -13.89 -1.41
C ALA A 20 16.10 -13.18 -2.44
N ARG A 21 14.78 -13.34 -2.31
CA ARG A 21 13.81 -12.64 -3.17
C ARG A 21 13.72 -11.15 -2.81
N LEU A 22 13.66 -10.84 -1.52
CA LEU A 22 13.60 -9.46 -1.01
C LEU A 22 14.85 -8.67 -1.43
N GLU A 23 16.03 -9.27 -1.29
CA GLU A 23 17.29 -8.67 -1.73
C GLU A 23 17.28 -8.32 -3.23
N ARG A 24 16.79 -9.23 -4.09
CA ARG A 24 16.67 -8.94 -5.54
C ARG A 24 15.70 -7.78 -5.82
N VAL A 25 14.60 -7.68 -5.07
CA VAL A 25 13.66 -6.57 -5.22
C VAL A 25 14.32 -5.26 -4.76
N HIS A 26 15.02 -5.25 -3.63
CA HIS A 26 15.74 -4.08 -3.15
C HIS A 26 16.80 -3.61 -4.16
N GLN A 27 17.56 -4.54 -4.75
CA GLN A 27 18.55 -4.21 -5.76
C GLN A 27 17.91 -3.59 -7.02
N ARG A 28 16.76 -4.14 -7.50
CA ARG A 28 16.01 -3.56 -8.62
C ARG A 28 15.55 -2.13 -8.31
N ILE A 29 15.00 -1.91 -7.11
CA ILE A 29 14.54 -0.59 -6.67
C ILE A 29 15.71 0.39 -6.63
N GLU A 30 16.84 0.00 -6.05
CA GLU A 30 18.03 0.85 -5.97
C GLU A 30 18.58 1.22 -7.34
N ASP A 31 18.71 0.24 -8.24
CA ASP A 31 19.19 0.45 -9.60
C ASP A 31 18.24 1.35 -10.41
N ALA A 32 16.92 1.17 -10.27
CA ALA A 32 15.94 2.01 -10.93
C ALA A 32 15.95 3.44 -10.39
N SER A 33 16.03 3.61 -9.06
CA SER A 33 16.11 4.93 -8.42
C SER A 33 17.36 5.69 -8.84
N ARG A 34 18.50 5.01 -8.88
CA ARG A 34 19.78 5.60 -9.33
C ARG A 34 19.70 6.03 -10.79
N ARG A 35 19.15 5.17 -11.69
CA ARG A 35 18.97 5.50 -13.12
C ARG A 35 18.04 6.68 -13.35
N ALA A 36 16.98 6.77 -12.53
CA ALA A 36 16.00 7.85 -12.63
C ALA A 36 16.43 9.14 -11.89
N ALA A 37 17.55 9.14 -11.17
CA ALA A 37 17.97 10.20 -10.24
C ALA A 37 16.84 10.59 -9.27
N ARG A 38 16.17 9.59 -8.70
CA ARG A 38 15.06 9.72 -7.74
C ARG A 38 15.44 9.13 -6.38
N GLU A 39 14.78 9.61 -5.33
CA GLU A 39 14.85 8.98 -4.03
C GLU A 39 14.28 7.55 -4.09
N LYS A 40 14.82 6.69 -3.24
CA LYS A 40 14.35 5.30 -3.13
C LYS A 40 12.94 5.28 -2.53
N PRO A 41 11.96 4.71 -3.23
CA PRO A 41 10.61 4.56 -2.70
C PRO A 41 10.54 3.54 -1.56
N GLU A 42 9.56 3.70 -0.69
CA GLU A 42 9.20 2.71 0.32
C GLU A 42 8.61 1.45 -0.33
N LEU A 43 9.01 0.28 0.18
CA LEU A 43 8.52 -1.01 -0.30
C LEU A 43 7.41 -1.53 0.62
N ILE A 44 6.19 -1.56 0.11
CA ILE A 44 5.07 -2.28 0.73
C ILE A 44 5.06 -3.70 0.18
N VAL A 45 5.32 -4.70 1.03
CA VAL A 45 5.25 -6.11 0.63
C VAL A 45 3.81 -6.58 0.66
N VAL A 46 3.26 -6.96 -0.50
CA VAL A 46 1.86 -7.39 -0.62
C VAL A 46 1.72 -8.85 -0.24
N THR A 47 1.16 -9.11 0.92
CA THR A 47 1.11 -10.42 1.60
C THR A 47 -0.20 -11.19 1.40
N LYS A 48 -1.10 -10.66 0.56
CA LYS A 48 -2.37 -11.33 0.25
C LYS A 48 -2.16 -12.78 -0.20
N PHE A 49 -3.02 -13.68 0.27
CA PHE A 49 -2.99 -15.14 0.00
C PHE A 49 -1.82 -15.91 0.64
N HIS A 50 -0.92 -15.26 1.35
CA HIS A 50 0.16 -15.90 2.07
C HIS A 50 -0.15 -15.93 3.58
N PRO A 51 0.33 -16.93 4.33
CA PRO A 51 0.02 -17.08 5.76
C PRO A 51 0.66 -15.97 6.61
N ALA A 52 0.14 -15.77 7.81
CA ALA A 52 0.69 -14.85 8.82
C ALA A 52 2.15 -15.17 9.15
N GLU A 53 2.52 -16.45 9.10
CA GLU A 53 3.90 -16.89 9.32
C GLU A 53 4.89 -16.33 8.30
N ASP A 54 4.49 -16.15 7.01
CA ASP A 54 5.34 -15.47 6.03
C ASP A 54 5.50 -13.98 6.34
N VAL A 55 4.48 -13.33 6.92
CA VAL A 55 4.60 -11.95 7.41
C VAL A 55 5.59 -11.87 8.58
N ARG A 56 5.56 -12.83 9.52
CA ARG A 56 6.51 -12.91 10.63
C ARG A 56 7.95 -13.11 10.14
N ARG A 57 8.15 -13.96 9.12
CA ARG A 57 9.46 -14.14 8.46
C ARG A 57 9.94 -12.84 7.82
N LEU A 58 9.08 -12.17 7.06
CA LEU A 58 9.41 -10.87 6.43
C LEU A 58 9.76 -9.81 7.48
N TYR A 59 9.03 -9.78 8.61
CA TYR A 59 9.34 -8.88 9.72
C TYR A 59 10.74 -9.16 10.31
N SER A 60 11.13 -10.42 10.47
CA SER A 60 12.49 -10.80 10.93
C SER A 60 13.58 -10.39 9.92
N LEU A 61 13.24 -10.28 8.64
CA LEU A 61 14.09 -9.77 7.56
C LEU A 61 14.10 -8.24 7.43
N GLY A 62 13.44 -7.52 8.35
CA GLY A 62 13.43 -6.06 8.38
C GLY A 62 12.24 -5.40 7.68
N VAL A 63 11.31 -6.14 7.09
CA VAL A 63 10.08 -5.57 6.50
C VAL A 63 9.19 -4.99 7.60
N ARG A 64 8.70 -3.78 7.39
CA ARG A 64 7.78 -3.09 8.30
C ARG A 64 6.48 -2.66 7.63
N GLU A 65 6.42 -2.62 6.30
CA GLU A 65 5.27 -2.17 5.53
C GLU A 65 4.67 -3.35 4.76
N VAL A 66 3.44 -3.76 5.09
CA VAL A 66 2.75 -4.88 4.43
C VAL A 66 1.41 -4.45 3.87
N GLY A 67 1.03 -5.02 2.71
CA GLY A 67 -0.18 -4.65 1.99
C GLY A 67 -1.17 -5.81 1.85
N GLU A 68 -2.45 -5.53 2.12
CA GLU A 68 -3.53 -6.50 2.04
C GLU A 68 -4.72 -6.00 1.22
N ASN A 69 -5.39 -6.93 0.53
CA ASN A 69 -6.51 -6.60 -0.35
C ASN A 69 -7.89 -6.98 0.21
N ARG A 70 -7.95 -7.87 1.20
CA ARG A 70 -9.19 -8.43 1.75
C ARG A 70 -9.23 -8.24 3.25
N ASP A 71 -10.24 -7.52 3.71
CA ASP A 71 -10.41 -7.21 5.13
C ASP A 71 -10.41 -8.45 6.03
N GLN A 72 -11.13 -9.51 5.65
CA GLN A 72 -11.21 -10.72 6.48
C GLN A 72 -9.84 -11.39 6.65
N GLU A 73 -9.02 -11.45 5.61
CA GLU A 73 -7.67 -12.01 5.65
C GLU A 73 -6.74 -11.10 6.46
N ALA A 74 -6.77 -9.79 6.20
CA ALA A 74 -5.94 -8.80 6.84
C ALA A 74 -6.19 -8.70 8.36
N SER A 75 -7.46 -8.65 8.77
CA SER A 75 -7.82 -8.54 10.19
C SER A 75 -7.42 -9.77 10.98
N ALA A 76 -7.53 -10.99 10.39
CA ALA A 76 -7.08 -12.21 11.02
C ALA A 76 -5.55 -12.21 11.23
N LYS A 77 -4.78 -11.88 10.19
CA LYS A 77 -3.31 -11.77 10.27
C LYS A 77 -2.86 -10.70 11.27
N ALA A 78 -3.47 -9.51 11.23
CA ALA A 78 -3.13 -8.44 12.15
C ALA A 78 -3.39 -8.82 13.62
N SER A 79 -4.47 -9.57 13.90
CA SER A 79 -4.76 -10.08 15.23
C SER A 79 -3.75 -11.16 15.70
N GLU A 80 -3.31 -12.02 14.78
CA GLU A 80 -2.30 -13.06 15.06
C GLU A 80 -0.90 -12.48 15.29
N LEU A 81 -0.61 -11.33 14.67
CA LEU A 81 0.72 -10.71 14.66
C LEU A 81 0.78 -9.40 15.48
N VAL A 82 -0.09 -9.26 16.48
CA VAL A 82 -0.15 -8.08 17.36
C VAL A 82 1.13 -7.82 18.14
N ASP A 83 1.97 -8.86 18.31
CA ASP A 83 3.27 -8.83 18.96
C ASP A 83 4.39 -8.20 18.09
N LEU A 84 4.16 -7.98 16.80
CA LEU A 84 5.14 -7.40 15.90
C LEU A 84 5.07 -5.87 15.94
N GLU A 85 5.82 -5.28 16.87
CA GLU A 85 5.86 -3.83 17.07
C GLU A 85 6.36 -3.07 15.83
N GLY A 86 5.67 -1.99 15.47
CA GLY A 86 6.04 -1.16 14.31
C GLY A 86 5.71 -1.77 12.95
N LEU A 87 4.96 -2.89 12.89
CA LEU A 87 4.44 -3.40 11.64
C LEU A 87 3.25 -2.56 11.19
N SER A 88 3.37 -1.95 10.00
CA SER A 88 2.35 -1.12 9.38
C SER A 88 1.53 -1.91 8.38
N TRP A 89 0.21 -1.86 8.51
CA TRP A 89 -0.73 -2.54 7.62
C TRP A 89 -1.34 -1.54 6.64
N HIS A 90 -1.11 -1.74 5.33
CA HIS A 90 -1.72 -0.96 4.25
C HIS A 90 -2.88 -1.72 3.66
N PHE A 91 -4.08 -1.15 3.73
CA PHE A 91 -5.21 -1.69 2.98
C PHE A 91 -5.20 -1.12 1.57
N ILE A 92 -4.99 -2.00 0.58
CA ILE A 92 -4.81 -1.61 -0.83
C ILE A 92 -5.89 -2.19 -1.77
N GLY A 93 -6.85 -2.94 -1.23
CA GLY A 93 -7.98 -3.50 -1.98
C GLY A 93 -9.17 -2.56 -2.04
N GLN A 94 -10.13 -2.83 -2.93
CA GLN A 94 -11.38 -2.07 -2.95
C GLN A 94 -12.13 -2.21 -1.63
N LEU A 95 -12.48 -1.07 -1.03
CA LEU A 95 -13.16 -1.03 0.26
C LEU A 95 -14.67 -0.88 0.11
N GLN A 96 -15.41 -1.74 0.79
CA GLN A 96 -16.85 -1.57 1.01
C GLN A 96 -17.08 -0.77 2.29
N SER A 97 -18.06 0.15 2.30
CA SER A 97 -18.31 1.04 3.44
C SER A 97 -18.61 0.28 4.75
N ASN A 98 -19.29 -0.87 4.67
CA ASN A 98 -19.58 -1.73 5.83
C ASN A 98 -18.33 -2.40 6.44
N LYS A 99 -17.18 -2.38 5.75
CA LYS A 99 -15.89 -2.91 6.22
C LYS A 99 -14.98 -1.86 6.84
N ALA A 100 -15.31 -0.56 6.71
CA ALA A 100 -14.50 0.54 7.22
C ALA A 100 -14.14 0.36 8.70
N ARG A 101 -15.11 -0.02 9.55
CA ARG A 101 -14.86 -0.23 10.99
C ARG A 101 -13.86 -1.36 11.28
N SER A 102 -13.88 -2.44 10.51
CA SER A 102 -12.91 -3.53 10.64
C SER A 102 -11.52 -3.08 10.20
N VAL A 103 -11.42 -2.45 9.02
CA VAL A 103 -10.15 -1.98 8.45
C VAL A 103 -9.45 -0.97 9.36
N VAL A 104 -10.18 -0.03 9.93
CA VAL A 104 -9.64 1.00 10.82
C VAL A 104 -8.95 0.41 12.06
N ARG A 105 -9.32 -0.76 12.53
CA ARG A 105 -8.72 -1.38 13.73
C ARG A 105 -7.27 -1.82 13.54
N TYR A 106 -6.87 -2.14 12.32
CA TYR A 106 -5.52 -2.63 12.05
C TYR A 106 -4.73 -1.78 11.05
N ALA A 107 -5.39 -1.17 10.06
CA ALA A 107 -4.69 -0.48 8.99
C ALA A 107 -4.10 0.86 9.47
N SER A 108 -2.83 1.11 9.17
CA SER A 108 -2.18 2.41 9.31
C SER A 108 -2.52 3.33 8.13
N ALA A 109 -2.73 2.75 6.94
CA ALA A 109 -3.08 3.49 5.74
C ALA A 109 -4.11 2.73 4.88
N VAL A 110 -4.98 3.49 4.19
CA VAL A 110 -5.92 2.99 3.18
C VAL A 110 -5.63 3.67 1.85
N HIS A 111 -5.27 2.89 0.83
CA HIS A 111 -4.87 3.43 -0.48
C HIS A 111 -6.01 3.49 -1.51
N SER A 112 -7.19 3.03 -1.14
CA SER A 112 -8.31 2.76 -2.06
C SER A 112 -9.53 3.65 -1.83
N VAL A 113 -9.32 4.89 -1.38
CA VAL A 113 -10.42 5.86 -1.25
C VAL A 113 -10.76 6.41 -2.63
N ASP A 114 -11.91 6.05 -3.16
CA ASP A 114 -12.33 6.39 -4.52
C ASP A 114 -13.67 7.16 -4.58
N ARG A 115 -14.32 7.42 -3.44
CA ARG A 115 -15.60 8.14 -3.35
C ARG A 115 -15.89 8.63 -1.93
N ASP A 116 -16.71 9.64 -1.81
CA ASP A 116 -17.09 10.31 -0.56
C ASP A 116 -17.65 9.36 0.50
N SER A 117 -18.46 8.38 0.08
CA SER A 117 -19.08 7.42 1.01
C SER A 117 -18.05 6.53 1.73
N ILE A 118 -16.92 6.21 1.08
CA ILE A 118 -15.80 5.47 1.70
C ILE A 118 -15.06 6.39 2.66
N ALA A 119 -14.71 7.62 2.25
CA ALA A 119 -14.03 8.59 3.11
C ALA A 119 -14.84 8.86 4.38
N THR A 120 -16.14 9.14 4.24
CA THR A 120 -17.05 9.38 5.37
C THR A 120 -17.17 8.16 6.29
N ALA A 121 -17.22 6.93 5.73
CA ALA A 121 -17.30 5.71 6.52
C ALA A 121 -16.01 5.47 7.32
N LEU A 122 -14.83 5.74 6.73
CA LEU A 122 -13.54 5.65 7.41
C LEU A 122 -13.42 6.68 8.54
N SER A 123 -13.76 7.95 8.29
CA SER A 123 -13.75 9.01 9.31
C SER A 123 -14.61 8.61 10.51
N ARG A 124 -15.86 8.23 10.29
CA ARG A 124 -16.76 7.78 11.37
C ARG A 124 -16.19 6.58 12.14
N ALA A 125 -15.55 5.65 11.44
CA ALA A 125 -14.94 4.48 12.07
C ALA A 125 -13.72 4.86 12.92
N VAL A 126 -12.86 5.77 12.45
CA VAL A 126 -11.72 6.29 13.23
C VAL A 126 -12.19 6.99 14.50
N LEU A 127 -13.18 7.86 14.39
CA LEU A 127 -13.72 8.59 15.56
C LEU A 127 -14.31 7.62 16.59
N GLY A 128 -15.07 6.61 16.15
CA GLY A 128 -15.59 5.58 17.04
C GLY A 128 -14.52 4.73 17.73
N GLU A 129 -13.43 4.38 17.05
CA GLU A 129 -12.31 3.65 17.66
C GLU A 129 -11.46 4.57 18.56
N ARG A 130 -11.41 5.88 18.29
CA ARG A 130 -10.74 6.87 19.13
C ARG A 130 -11.41 7.01 20.50
N GLU A 131 -12.72 7.01 20.55
CA GLU A 131 -13.49 6.99 21.79
C GLU A 131 -13.23 5.73 22.65
N ASN A 132 -12.90 4.61 22.01
CA ASN A 132 -12.72 3.32 22.66
C ASN A 132 -11.26 2.98 23.02
N GLY A 133 -10.26 3.73 22.57
CA GLY A 133 -8.87 3.33 22.82
C GLY A 133 -7.78 4.26 22.28
N GLY A 134 -8.13 5.45 21.80
CA GLY A 134 -7.11 6.45 21.44
C GLY A 134 -6.45 6.24 20.08
N ARG A 135 -7.20 5.77 19.08
CA ARG A 135 -6.70 5.62 17.70
C ARG A 135 -6.16 6.95 17.14
N ALA A 136 -4.98 6.91 16.54
CA ALA A 136 -4.43 8.01 15.75
C ALA A 136 -5.19 8.19 14.41
N ASP A 137 -4.96 9.31 13.74
CA ASP A 137 -5.50 9.56 12.40
C ASP A 137 -5.06 8.47 11.41
N LEU A 138 -5.94 8.17 10.48
CA LEU A 138 -5.72 7.20 9.42
C LEU A 138 -5.16 7.92 8.18
N ASP A 139 -4.03 7.44 7.68
CA ASP A 139 -3.49 7.91 6.41
C ASP A 139 -4.35 7.36 5.25
N VAL A 140 -4.77 8.25 4.35
CA VAL A 140 -5.56 7.86 3.19
C VAL A 140 -4.98 8.40 1.89
N LEU A 141 -4.98 7.54 0.86
CA LEU A 141 -4.65 7.93 -0.50
C LEU A 141 -5.89 7.78 -1.39
N LEU A 142 -6.07 8.72 -2.32
CA LEU A 142 -7.15 8.64 -3.29
C LEU A 142 -6.74 7.68 -4.41
N GLN A 143 -7.56 6.66 -4.63
CA GLN A 143 -7.35 5.78 -5.77
C GLN A 143 -7.88 6.42 -7.04
N VAL A 144 -7.02 6.52 -8.07
CA VAL A 144 -7.34 7.08 -9.38
C VAL A 144 -7.53 5.97 -10.40
N ASN A 145 -8.55 6.08 -11.22
CA ASN A 145 -8.72 5.26 -12.41
C ASN A 145 -7.97 5.91 -13.57
N LEU A 146 -6.90 5.27 -14.04
CA LEU A 146 -6.05 5.72 -15.14
C LEU A 146 -6.40 5.08 -16.49
N ASP A 147 -7.53 4.39 -16.60
CA ASP A 147 -7.99 3.83 -17.86
C ASP A 147 -8.58 4.99 -18.73
N PRO A 148 -8.00 5.29 -19.92
CA PRO A 148 -8.51 6.36 -20.77
C PRO A 148 -9.93 6.11 -21.30
N ALA A 149 -10.36 4.83 -21.31
CA ALA A 149 -11.70 4.43 -21.70
C ALA A 149 -12.66 4.31 -20.49
N ALA A 150 -12.24 4.76 -19.29
CA ALA A 150 -13.06 4.68 -18.11
C ALA A 150 -14.24 5.63 -18.21
N GLU A 151 -15.40 5.09 -18.42
CA GLU A 151 -16.68 5.74 -18.12
C GLU A 151 -17.05 5.41 -16.65
N GLU A 152 -18.01 6.16 -16.06
CA GLU A 152 -18.42 6.04 -14.63
C GLU A 152 -18.74 4.60 -14.15
N GLN A 153 -18.90 3.65 -15.06
CA GLN A 153 -19.32 2.27 -14.77
C GLN A 153 -18.24 1.21 -15.02
N THR A 154 -16.98 1.55 -15.15
CA THR A 154 -15.94 0.53 -15.33
C THR A 154 -15.76 -0.32 -14.06
N ARG A 155 -15.55 -1.64 -14.24
CA ARG A 155 -15.31 -2.61 -13.16
C ARG A 155 -14.00 -2.39 -12.39
N ARG A 156 -13.19 -1.41 -12.80
CA ARG A 156 -11.94 -1.03 -12.11
C ARG A 156 -12.25 0.05 -11.09
N GLY A 157 -11.86 -0.16 -9.84
CA GLY A 157 -11.97 0.84 -8.79
C GLY A 157 -11.07 2.04 -9.09
N GLY A 158 -11.42 3.16 -8.48
CA GLY A 158 -10.72 4.43 -8.59
C GLY A 158 -11.66 5.55 -9.04
N ALA A 159 -11.45 6.73 -8.46
CA ALA A 159 -12.13 7.95 -8.84
C ALA A 159 -11.68 8.39 -10.25
N LEU A 160 -12.59 8.98 -11.02
CA LEU A 160 -12.21 9.61 -12.27
C LEU A 160 -11.31 10.83 -11.99
N PRO A 161 -10.30 11.12 -12.81
CA PRO A 161 -9.43 12.28 -12.61
C PRO A 161 -10.17 13.60 -12.42
N ALA A 162 -11.27 13.81 -13.14
CA ALA A 162 -12.08 15.02 -13.01
C ALA A 162 -12.78 15.17 -11.64
N SER A 163 -12.99 14.08 -10.89
CA SER A 163 -13.61 14.11 -9.56
C SER A 163 -12.60 14.20 -8.41
N LEU A 164 -11.30 14.10 -8.69
CA LEU A 164 -10.27 14.12 -7.65
C LEU A 164 -10.26 15.39 -6.79
N PRO A 165 -10.37 16.61 -7.35
CA PRO A 165 -10.34 17.82 -6.53
C PRO A 165 -11.47 17.83 -5.49
N ALA A 166 -12.70 17.54 -5.90
CA ALA A 166 -13.84 17.51 -4.99
C ALA A 166 -13.71 16.42 -3.92
N LEU A 167 -13.21 15.23 -4.28
CA LEU A 167 -12.97 14.14 -3.34
C LEU A 167 -11.84 14.50 -2.36
N ALA A 168 -10.78 15.15 -2.82
CA ALA A 168 -9.68 15.60 -1.97
C ALA A 168 -10.14 16.64 -0.93
N ASP A 169 -10.90 17.65 -1.38
CA ASP A 169 -11.49 18.67 -0.50
C ASP A 169 -12.42 18.02 0.53
N HIS A 170 -13.22 17.05 0.10
CA HIS A 170 -14.09 16.29 1.02
C HIS A 170 -13.26 15.53 2.08
N VAL A 171 -12.21 14.83 1.67
CA VAL A 171 -11.35 14.07 2.60
C VAL A 171 -10.61 15.01 3.56
N ALA A 172 -10.12 16.14 3.08
CA ALA A 172 -9.32 17.08 3.87
C ALA A 172 -10.08 17.71 5.06
N VAL A 173 -11.43 17.79 4.98
CA VAL A 173 -12.25 18.31 6.07
C VAL A 173 -12.78 17.22 7.02
N LEU A 174 -12.54 15.94 6.71
CA LEU A 174 -13.00 14.82 7.53
C LEU A 174 -12.04 14.57 8.70
N GLU A 175 -12.56 14.75 9.92
CA GLU A 175 -11.80 14.44 11.13
C GLU A 175 -11.37 12.98 11.20
N GLY A 176 -10.17 12.72 11.70
CA GLY A 176 -9.62 11.38 11.84
C GLY A 176 -8.93 10.85 10.57
N LEU A 177 -8.96 11.58 9.45
CA LEU A 177 -8.26 11.22 8.23
C LEU A 177 -7.13 12.21 7.93
N ARG A 178 -6.05 11.71 7.33
CA ARG A 178 -4.97 12.52 6.76
C ARG A 178 -4.85 12.17 5.28
N LEU A 179 -5.15 13.14 4.41
CA LEU A 179 -4.93 12.99 2.97
C LEU A 179 -3.43 12.98 2.69
N ARG A 180 -2.91 11.85 2.20
CA ARG A 180 -1.47 11.67 1.98
C ARG A 180 -1.05 11.68 0.53
N GLY A 181 -1.97 11.52 -0.43
CA GLY A 181 -1.63 11.52 -1.84
C GLY A 181 -2.52 10.64 -2.70
N LEU A 182 -1.96 10.11 -3.78
CA LEU A 182 -2.65 9.30 -4.78
C LEU A 182 -2.15 7.86 -4.82
N MET A 183 -3.04 6.96 -5.21
CA MET A 183 -2.71 5.59 -5.59
C MET A 183 -3.31 5.24 -6.94
N ALA A 184 -2.57 4.49 -7.76
CA ALA A 184 -3.13 3.93 -8.98
C ALA A 184 -2.49 2.58 -9.36
N VAL A 185 -3.20 1.86 -10.23
CA VAL A 185 -2.71 0.67 -10.93
C VAL A 185 -2.76 0.98 -12.43
N ALA A 186 -1.64 0.77 -13.12
CA ALA A 186 -1.58 0.97 -14.56
C ALA A 186 -2.57 0.05 -15.31
N PRO A 187 -3.09 0.46 -16.47
CA PRO A 187 -3.94 -0.38 -17.31
C PRO A 187 -3.23 -1.68 -17.70
N LEU A 188 -3.92 -2.81 -17.57
CA LEU A 188 -3.36 -4.12 -17.92
C LEU A 188 -3.16 -4.24 -19.44
N GLY A 189 -2.01 -4.79 -19.84
CA GLY A 189 -1.71 -5.07 -21.26
C GLY A 189 -1.33 -3.84 -22.08
N ALA A 190 -1.19 -2.68 -21.45
CA ALA A 190 -0.69 -1.45 -22.07
C ALA A 190 0.69 -1.09 -21.48
N ASP A 191 1.40 -0.18 -22.17
CA ASP A 191 2.59 0.44 -21.61
C ASP A 191 2.21 1.22 -20.36
N PRO A 192 2.82 0.94 -19.18
CA PRO A 192 2.47 1.57 -17.92
C PRO A 192 2.93 3.04 -17.84
N ARG A 193 3.97 3.41 -18.60
CA ARG A 193 4.64 4.70 -18.48
C ARG A 193 3.72 5.89 -18.70
N PRO A 194 2.91 5.97 -19.78
CA PRO A 194 1.98 7.08 -19.99
C PRO A 194 0.98 7.26 -18.83
N ALA A 195 0.52 6.15 -18.26
CA ALA A 195 -0.39 6.17 -17.11
C ALA A 195 0.31 6.74 -15.85
N PHE A 196 1.55 6.34 -15.58
CA PHE A 196 2.31 6.87 -14.44
C PHE A 196 2.74 8.33 -14.63
N GLU A 197 3.07 8.75 -15.84
CA GLU A 197 3.30 10.17 -16.15
C GLU A 197 2.03 11.02 -15.93
N TRP A 198 0.87 10.48 -16.28
CA TRP A 198 -0.40 11.14 -15.98
C TRP A 198 -0.67 11.20 -14.47
N LEU A 199 -0.47 10.10 -13.76
CA LEU A 199 -0.59 10.06 -12.30
C LEU A 199 0.32 11.08 -11.61
N HIS A 200 1.55 11.22 -12.09
CA HIS A 200 2.51 12.21 -11.57
C HIS A 200 2.00 13.65 -11.74
N ARG A 201 1.41 13.98 -12.90
CA ARG A 201 0.79 15.30 -13.12
C ARG A 201 -0.38 15.55 -12.17
N LEU A 202 -1.29 14.56 -12.04
CA LEU A 202 -2.42 14.63 -11.10
C LEU A 202 -1.94 14.81 -9.64
N SER A 203 -0.84 14.15 -9.27
CA SER A 203 -0.22 14.34 -7.95
C SER A 203 0.29 15.77 -7.75
N GLY A 204 0.90 16.38 -8.75
CA GLY A 204 1.33 17.78 -8.69
C GLY A 204 0.13 18.75 -8.56
N GLU A 205 -0.95 18.50 -9.26
CA GLU A 205 -2.19 19.28 -9.15
C GLU A 205 -2.81 19.13 -7.73
N LEU A 206 -2.83 17.91 -7.20
CA LEU A 206 -3.31 17.66 -5.83
C LEU A 206 -2.45 18.39 -4.79
N GLN A 207 -1.12 18.32 -4.91
CA GLN A 207 -0.20 18.96 -3.97
C GLN A 207 -0.29 20.49 -3.99
N ALA A 208 -0.67 21.10 -5.11
CA ALA A 208 -0.88 22.54 -5.20
C ALA A 208 -2.02 23.01 -4.29
N ALA A 209 -3.07 22.20 -4.11
CA ALA A 209 -4.21 22.48 -3.23
C ALA A 209 -4.02 21.88 -1.80
N HIS A 210 -3.38 20.73 -1.71
CA HIS A 210 -3.15 19.96 -0.49
C HIS A 210 -1.66 19.62 -0.32
N PRO A 211 -0.79 20.54 0.16
CA PRO A 211 0.67 20.39 0.16
C PRO A 211 1.20 19.14 0.89
N GLU A 212 0.46 18.64 1.89
CA GLU A 212 0.83 17.43 2.64
C GLU A 212 0.55 16.11 1.89
N ALA A 213 -0.16 16.18 0.75
CA ALA A 213 -0.54 15.01 -0.04
C ALA A 213 0.58 14.58 -1.01
N THR A 214 1.75 14.24 -0.47
CA THR A 214 2.99 14.01 -1.23
C THR A 214 3.20 12.56 -1.66
N LEU A 215 2.42 11.60 -1.14
CA LEU A 215 2.63 10.19 -1.42
C LEU A 215 2.06 9.79 -2.79
N LEU A 216 2.85 9.04 -3.55
CA LEU A 216 2.47 8.46 -4.83
C LEU A 216 2.65 6.94 -4.79
N SER A 217 1.56 6.23 -4.51
CA SER A 217 1.57 4.78 -4.43
C SER A 217 1.28 4.18 -5.81
N ALA A 218 2.32 3.73 -6.49
CA ALA A 218 2.25 3.15 -7.84
C ALA A 218 3.42 2.18 -8.04
N GLY A 219 3.26 1.25 -8.98
CA GLY A 219 4.28 0.25 -9.30
C GLY A 219 4.11 -1.06 -8.54
N MET A 220 4.20 -2.13 -9.31
CA MET A 220 4.14 -3.52 -8.88
C MET A 220 5.30 -4.30 -9.50
N SER A 221 5.34 -5.62 -9.38
CA SER A 221 6.44 -6.49 -9.85
C SER A 221 6.87 -6.25 -11.30
N HIS A 222 5.93 -5.88 -12.18
CA HIS A 222 6.21 -5.79 -13.63
C HIS A 222 6.44 -4.37 -14.15
N ASP A 223 6.19 -3.34 -13.34
CA ASP A 223 6.17 -1.93 -13.77
C ASP A 223 6.84 -0.97 -12.75
N LEU A 224 7.58 -1.53 -11.79
CA LEU A 224 8.21 -0.74 -10.71
C LEU A 224 9.25 0.26 -11.24
N GLU A 225 10.00 -0.09 -12.29
CA GLU A 225 11.02 0.77 -12.88
C GLU A 225 10.38 2.04 -13.50
N ASP A 226 9.27 1.87 -14.23
CA ASP A 226 8.53 2.99 -14.82
C ASP A 226 7.85 3.84 -13.74
N ALA A 227 7.28 3.20 -12.71
CA ALA A 227 6.69 3.91 -11.59
C ALA A 227 7.72 4.77 -10.85
N ILE A 228 8.93 4.23 -10.59
CA ILE A 228 10.04 4.99 -9.98
C ILE A 228 10.45 6.16 -10.86
N ALA A 229 10.62 5.94 -12.16
CA ALA A 229 10.99 6.99 -13.11
C ALA A 229 9.96 8.12 -13.12
N CYS A 230 8.67 7.80 -12.91
CA CYS A 230 7.57 8.75 -12.83
C CYS A 230 7.31 9.28 -11.40
N GLY A 231 8.20 9.02 -10.42
CA GLY A 231 8.14 9.63 -9.09
C GLY A 231 7.30 8.89 -8.05
N ALA A 232 7.07 7.59 -8.23
CA ALA A 232 6.45 6.77 -7.18
C ALA A 232 7.26 6.86 -5.87
N THR A 233 6.58 7.11 -4.76
CA THR A 233 7.14 7.13 -3.41
C THR A 233 6.92 5.82 -2.67
N HIS A 234 5.95 5.02 -3.11
CA HIS A 234 5.58 3.74 -2.52
C HIS A 234 5.33 2.70 -3.61
N LEU A 235 6.02 1.57 -3.52
CA LEU A 235 5.83 0.41 -4.39
C LEU A 235 5.05 -0.69 -3.67
N ARG A 236 4.26 -1.47 -4.41
CA ARG A 236 3.45 -2.57 -3.86
C ARG A 236 3.83 -3.88 -4.54
N ILE A 237 4.78 -4.61 -3.95
CA ILE A 237 5.39 -5.79 -4.54
C ILE A 237 4.95 -7.04 -3.79
N GLY A 238 4.35 -7.99 -4.48
CA GLY A 238 3.93 -9.28 -3.90
C GLY A 238 4.70 -10.46 -4.48
N THR A 239 4.42 -10.82 -5.73
CA THR A 239 4.91 -12.05 -6.37
C THR A 239 6.44 -12.15 -6.42
N ASP A 240 7.14 -11.03 -6.61
CA ASP A 240 8.61 -11.06 -6.67
C ASP A 240 9.25 -11.35 -5.31
N VAL A 241 8.56 -11.00 -4.20
CA VAL A 241 9.02 -11.29 -2.84
C VAL A 241 8.51 -12.65 -2.36
N LEU A 242 7.21 -12.89 -2.44
CA LEU A 242 6.56 -14.06 -1.84
C LEU A 242 6.46 -15.28 -2.77
N GLY A 243 6.69 -15.07 -4.06
CA GLY A 243 6.50 -16.13 -5.06
C GLY A 243 5.06 -16.24 -5.55
N PRO A 244 4.75 -17.30 -6.31
CA PRO A 244 3.41 -17.56 -6.82
C PRO A 244 2.44 -17.83 -5.66
N ARG A 245 1.16 -17.53 -5.92
CA ARG A 245 0.09 -17.80 -4.96
C ARG A 245 0.09 -19.28 -4.55
N PRO A 246 0.06 -19.61 -3.25
CA PRO A 246 -0.11 -20.99 -2.80
C PRO A 246 -1.40 -21.59 -3.36
N PRO A 247 -1.42 -22.91 -3.70
CA PRO A 247 -2.66 -23.58 -4.07
C PRO A 247 -3.68 -23.41 -2.96
N MET A 248 -4.93 -23.11 -3.32
CA MET A 248 -6.01 -23.11 -2.34
C MET A 248 -6.25 -24.55 -1.90
N GLY A 249 -6.06 -24.83 -0.61
CA GLY A 249 -6.44 -26.08 0.00
C GLY A 249 -7.95 -26.21 0.10
#